data_ca91d2b08b09bcfe1d354687c1179623
#
_entry.id   ca91d2b08b09bcfe1d354687c1179623
#
_cell.length_a   1.000
_cell.length_b   1.000
_cell.length_c   1.000
_cell.angle_alpha   90.00
_cell.angle_beta   90.00
_cell.angle_gamma   90.00
#
_symmetry.space_group_name_H-M   'P 1'
#
loop_
_entity.id
_entity.type
_entity.pdbx_description
1 polymer ?
#
loop_
_entity_poly.entity_id
_entity_poly.type
_entity_poly.pdbx_seq_one_letter_code
_entity_poly.pdbx_strand_id
1 'polypeptide(L)'
;VPNRNNDWFEITNIGDEEVNLEGWNITRVSSSGEFHSTIKSLEMMPGSSVVISESPYNLLLDGGIVSLDANQILTASPWLVNSGGSLILAEPNGTAVDSIVYGNGIAGIDGWTGPAISVPGDGSPGLILMRGLGCGEYPDTDTGSDWEQRWIRIGASTFCDGGDFLTEQNSTAVASIGPESTYNDLRNWIDTAQSELHLHVYQFMSTELTSAVIDAIDRGVDVTLLLEDGILDGASTVDNQRGHAQAVHDAGGLVLWMEDPSQISSPYRYIHSKVAVKDTESVWISSGNWKETSAPVDQTGNREWSLIVNSVDLANLVLSRMEWDENQNSLHISAHQSRHSPSSNWRMDLAQNATSGNTPEFIDGPFDGKLITCPDDCVTSIVQMISSAESSIDLSVQYLDLDWYWGFGENPMIEALHEAAIRGVQIRLILNGFYAEWDEEIRDTVQLVNTDWNGTQGLDTTAILMSTSENISKLHNKGAIIDLSLIHI
;
A
#
# COMPACT_ATOMS: atom_id res chain seq x y z
N VAL A 1 -0.33 2.58 -17.98
CA VAL A 1 -0.72 3.39 -19.15
C VAL A 1 -0.51 2.52 -20.38
N PRO A 2 -1.50 2.26 -21.21
CA PRO A 2 -1.31 1.55 -22.45
C PRO A 2 -0.64 2.49 -23.44
N ASN A 3 0.61 2.78 -23.25
CA ASN A 3 1.41 3.44 -24.25
C ASN A 3 2.26 2.33 -24.89
N ARG A 4 1.95 1.98 -26.12
CA ARG A 4 2.55 0.89 -26.88
C ARG A 4 4.07 0.98 -27.06
N ASN A 5 4.72 1.93 -26.41
CA ASN A 5 6.14 2.24 -26.56
C ASN A 5 6.89 2.28 -25.23
N ASN A 6 6.38 1.68 -24.15
CA ASN A 6 7.01 1.70 -22.82
C ASN A 6 7.23 0.29 -22.28
N ASP A 7 7.61 -0.64 -23.14
CA ASP A 7 8.02 -1.96 -22.69
C ASP A 7 9.32 -1.86 -21.90
N TRP A 8 9.36 -2.57 -20.79
CA TRP A 8 10.53 -2.64 -19.93
C TRP A 8 10.62 -3.99 -19.23
N PHE A 9 11.80 -4.33 -18.82
CA PHE A 9 12.08 -5.44 -17.92
C PHE A 9 13.21 -5.04 -16.98
N GLU A 10 13.23 -5.67 -15.82
CA GLU A 10 14.24 -5.47 -14.78
C GLU A 10 15.12 -6.70 -14.66
N ILE A 11 16.40 -6.48 -14.49
CA ILE A 11 17.40 -7.49 -14.16
C ILE A 11 17.96 -7.16 -12.78
N THR A 12 17.98 -8.14 -11.88
CA THR A 12 18.53 -8.01 -10.54
C THR A 12 19.69 -8.99 -10.38
N ASN A 13 20.84 -8.51 -9.90
CA ASN A 13 21.92 -9.41 -9.49
C ASN A 13 21.65 -9.92 -8.07
N ILE A 14 21.18 -11.16 -7.97
CA ILE A 14 20.88 -11.82 -6.69
C ILE A 14 22.08 -12.55 -6.09
N GLY A 15 23.22 -12.54 -6.80
CA GLY A 15 24.47 -13.13 -6.33
C GLY A 15 25.19 -12.24 -5.33
N ASP A 16 26.23 -12.78 -4.75
CA ASP A 16 27.13 -12.11 -3.79
C ASP A 16 28.40 -11.52 -4.44
N GLU A 17 28.54 -11.67 -5.77
CA GLU A 17 29.65 -11.13 -6.55
C GLU A 17 29.15 -10.16 -7.64
N GLU A 18 30.05 -9.25 -8.05
CA GLU A 18 29.80 -8.39 -9.22
C GLU A 18 29.73 -9.25 -10.49
N VAL A 19 28.76 -8.95 -11.36
CA VAL A 19 28.61 -9.65 -12.64
C VAL A 19 28.68 -8.66 -13.81
N ASN A 20 29.48 -9.03 -14.82
CA ASN A 20 29.52 -8.31 -16.11
C ASN A 20 28.66 -9.04 -17.13
N LEU A 21 27.59 -8.38 -17.58
CA LEU A 21 26.65 -8.92 -18.54
C LEU A 21 27.02 -8.60 -20.02
N GLU A 22 28.22 -8.08 -20.31
CA GLU A 22 28.66 -7.86 -21.68
C GLU A 22 28.67 -9.16 -22.49
N GLY A 23 28.00 -9.13 -23.63
CA GLY A 23 27.88 -10.29 -24.50
C GLY A 23 26.75 -11.28 -24.12
N TRP A 24 26.05 -11.07 -23.00
CA TRP A 24 24.88 -11.88 -22.67
C TRP A 24 23.75 -11.62 -23.63
N ASN A 25 22.90 -12.62 -23.80
CA ASN A 25 21.82 -12.60 -24.78
C ASN A 25 20.47 -12.51 -24.09
N ILE A 26 19.62 -11.67 -24.67
CA ILE A 26 18.20 -11.60 -24.32
C ILE A 26 17.41 -12.09 -25.54
N THR A 27 16.66 -13.16 -25.37
CA THR A 27 15.83 -13.74 -26.41
C THR A 27 14.36 -13.64 -26.05
N ARG A 28 13.58 -12.99 -26.92
CA ARG A 28 12.12 -13.02 -26.83
C ARG A 28 11.57 -14.05 -27.81
N VAL A 29 10.70 -14.94 -27.32
CA VAL A 29 9.95 -15.88 -28.16
C VAL A 29 8.46 -15.55 -28.11
N SER A 30 7.80 -15.50 -29.24
CA SER A 30 6.37 -15.25 -29.34
C SER A 30 5.77 -15.97 -30.56
N SER A 31 4.45 -15.88 -30.75
CA SER A 31 3.77 -16.41 -31.94
C SER A 31 4.29 -15.81 -33.26
N SER A 32 4.92 -14.64 -33.21
CA SER A 32 5.54 -14.00 -34.39
C SER A 32 6.98 -14.44 -34.66
N GLY A 33 7.54 -15.33 -33.86
CA GLY A 33 8.91 -15.84 -33.97
C GLY A 33 9.84 -15.41 -32.84
N GLU A 34 11.10 -15.75 -33.03
CA GLU A 34 12.18 -15.42 -32.07
C GLU A 34 12.86 -14.10 -32.43
N PHE A 35 13.24 -13.38 -31.41
CA PHE A 35 14.00 -12.15 -31.52
C PHE A 35 15.18 -12.19 -30.54
N HIS A 36 16.38 -11.95 -31.06
CA HIS A 36 17.60 -12.01 -30.27
C HIS A 36 18.25 -10.63 -30.14
N SER A 37 18.72 -10.35 -28.93
CA SER A 37 19.48 -9.15 -28.63
C SER A 37 20.65 -9.49 -27.72
N THR A 38 21.75 -8.75 -27.84
CA THR A 38 22.93 -8.92 -27.01
C THR A 38 23.14 -7.65 -26.17
N ILE A 39 23.49 -7.84 -24.92
CA ILE A 39 23.87 -6.75 -24.00
C ILE A 39 25.27 -6.27 -24.40
N LYS A 40 25.39 -4.97 -24.69
CA LYS A 40 26.65 -4.37 -25.15
C LYS A 40 27.64 -4.16 -24.02
N SER A 41 27.18 -3.66 -22.90
CA SER A 41 27.97 -3.45 -21.70
C SER A 41 27.03 -3.16 -20.53
N LEU A 42 27.14 -3.92 -19.45
CA LEU A 42 26.38 -3.73 -18.21
C LEU A 42 27.09 -4.46 -17.07
N GLU A 43 27.55 -3.70 -16.09
CA GLU A 43 28.11 -4.23 -14.84
C GLU A 43 27.09 -4.08 -13.73
N MET A 44 26.89 -5.14 -12.94
CA MET A 44 25.89 -5.14 -11.87
C MET A 44 26.54 -5.59 -10.57
N MET A 45 26.47 -4.73 -9.56
CA MET A 45 26.92 -5.04 -8.20
C MET A 45 25.98 -6.05 -7.52
N PRO A 46 26.43 -6.79 -6.52
CA PRO A 46 25.56 -7.62 -5.69
C PRO A 46 24.34 -6.85 -5.18
N GLY A 47 23.15 -7.45 -5.30
CA GLY A 47 21.89 -6.83 -4.87
C GLY A 47 21.38 -5.65 -5.71
N SER A 48 22.11 -5.26 -6.76
CA SER A 48 21.67 -4.14 -7.62
C SER A 48 20.65 -4.58 -8.66
N SER A 49 19.72 -3.68 -8.99
CA SER A 49 18.74 -3.82 -10.06
C SER A 49 18.92 -2.77 -11.14
N VAL A 50 18.65 -3.15 -12.37
CA VAL A 50 18.66 -2.27 -13.54
C VAL A 50 17.40 -2.50 -14.36
N VAL A 51 16.69 -1.43 -14.67
CA VAL A 51 15.56 -1.47 -15.60
C VAL A 51 16.02 -1.12 -17.00
N ILE A 52 15.72 -1.97 -17.97
CA ILE A 52 15.97 -1.74 -19.39
C ILE A 52 14.64 -1.42 -20.08
N SER A 53 14.53 -0.22 -20.62
CA SER A 53 13.29 0.31 -21.20
C SER A 53 13.52 0.93 -22.57
N GLU A 54 12.49 0.90 -23.39
CA GLU A 54 12.47 1.63 -24.68
C GLU A 54 12.31 3.14 -24.49
N SER A 55 11.77 3.57 -23.38
CA SER A 55 11.52 4.98 -23.07
C SER A 55 11.87 5.29 -21.61
N PRO A 56 13.15 5.24 -21.22
CA PRO A 56 13.57 5.34 -19.82
C PRO A 56 13.15 6.66 -19.16
N TYR A 57 12.99 7.73 -19.93
CA TYR A 57 12.55 9.02 -19.40
C TYR A 57 11.07 9.07 -19.00
N ASN A 58 10.29 8.07 -19.39
CA ASN A 58 8.86 7.97 -19.05
C ASN A 58 8.59 6.99 -17.90
N LEU A 59 9.63 6.39 -17.34
CA LEU A 59 9.52 5.49 -16.20
C LEU A 59 9.86 6.26 -14.93
N LEU A 60 8.98 6.14 -13.95
CA LEU A 60 9.22 6.58 -12.59
C LEU A 60 9.84 5.40 -11.85
N LEU A 61 11.04 5.61 -11.33
CA LEU A 61 11.79 4.58 -10.61
C LEU A 61 11.99 5.01 -9.18
N ASP A 62 11.70 4.10 -8.27
CA ASP A 62 11.99 4.27 -6.85
C ASP A 62 13.43 3.86 -6.52
N GLY A 63 13.97 4.45 -5.44
CA GLY A 63 15.13 3.93 -4.75
C GLY A 63 16.46 3.95 -5.47
N GLY A 64 16.67 4.88 -6.37
CA GLY A 64 17.98 5.02 -7.03
C GLY A 64 18.25 3.94 -8.08
N ILE A 65 17.23 3.21 -8.51
CA ILE A 65 17.35 2.26 -9.60
C ILE A 65 17.61 3.01 -10.89
N VAL A 66 18.55 2.48 -11.67
CA VAL A 66 18.96 3.07 -12.93
C VAL A 66 18.07 2.54 -14.06
N SER A 67 17.39 3.45 -14.77
CA SER A 67 16.74 3.12 -16.03
C SER A 67 17.68 3.36 -17.19
N LEU A 68 17.90 2.34 -17.98
CA LEU A 68 18.75 2.38 -19.17
C LEU A 68 17.92 2.32 -20.44
N ASP A 69 18.32 3.11 -21.43
CA ASP A 69 17.74 3.05 -22.77
C ASP A 69 18.13 1.73 -23.45
N ALA A 70 17.12 0.92 -23.76
CA ALA A 70 17.31 -0.37 -24.42
C ALA A 70 18.11 -0.25 -25.72
N ASN A 71 17.96 0.84 -26.47
CA ASN A 71 18.72 1.07 -27.73
C ASN A 71 20.21 1.35 -27.48
N GLN A 72 20.57 1.84 -26.29
CA GLN A 72 21.97 2.07 -25.91
C GLN A 72 22.62 0.80 -25.37
N ILE A 73 21.91 0.03 -24.55
CA ILE A 73 22.43 -1.14 -23.84
C ILE A 73 22.33 -2.40 -24.68
N LEU A 74 21.30 -2.55 -25.49
CA LEU A 74 21.05 -3.74 -26.32
C LEU A 74 21.44 -3.50 -27.77
N THR A 75 21.75 -4.57 -28.49
CA THR A 75 21.96 -4.51 -29.94
C THR A 75 20.66 -4.22 -30.69
N ALA A 76 19.52 -4.63 -30.14
CA ALA A 76 18.18 -4.27 -30.59
C ALA A 76 17.19 -4.42 -29.42
N SER A 77 16.10 -3.65 -29.39
CA SER A 77 15.11 -3.74 -28.32
C SER A 77 14.19 -4.95 -28.51
N PRO A 78 14.05 -5.82 -27.50
CA PRO A 78 13.10 -6.94 -27.53
C PRO A 78 11.72 -6.42 -27.12
N TRP A 79 10.89 -6.04 -28.09
CA TRP A 79 9.49 -5.66 -27.85
C TRP A 79 8.73 -6.77 -27.14
N LEU A 80 8.14 -6.47 -25.98
CA LEU A 80 7.30 -7.42 -25.25
C LEU A 80 5.91 -7.49 -25.91
N VAL A 81 5.34 -8.69 -25.98
CA VAL A 81 4.04 -8.90 -26.62
C VAL A 81 2.95 -8.96 -25.55
N ASN A 82 1.99 -8.03 -25.57
CA ASN A 82 0.93 -7.92 -24.57
C ASN A 82 0.10 -9.21 -24.38
N SER A 83 -0.14 -9.95 -25.47
CA SER A 83 -0.91 -11.20 -25.42
C SER A 83 -0.12 -12.39 -24.85
N GLY A 84 1.19 -12.26 -24.71
CA GLY A 84 2.06 -13.31 -24.19
C GLY A 84 3.27 -13.63 -25.06
N GLY A 85 4.23 -14.25 -24.43
CA GLY A 85 5.52 -14.63 -25.01
C GLY A 85 6.42 -15.20 -23.95
N SER A 86 7.71 -15.22 -24.25
CA SER A 86 8.74 -15.53 -23.27
C SER A 86 9.93 -14.58 -23.41
N LEU A 87 10.65 -14.39 -22.33
CA LEU A 87 11.91 -13.67 -22.28
C LEU A 87 12.94 -14.59 -21.62
N ILE A 88 14.11 -14.74 -22.24
CA ILE A 88 15.20 -15.61 -21.78
C ILE A 88 16.44 -14.74 -21.66
N LEU A 89 17.08 -14.76 -20.48
CA LEU A 89 18.41 -14.24 -20.25
C LEU A 89 19.42 -15.40 -20.30
N ALA A 90 20.41 -15.31 -21.18
CA ALA A 90 21.38 -16.37 -21.38
C ALA A 90 22.83 -15.82 -21.41
N GLU A 91 23.75 -16.64 -20.93
CA GLU A 91 25.18 -16.39 -21.06
C GLU A 91 25.63 -16.29 -22.53
N PRO A 92 26.83 -15.76 -22.82
CA PRO A 92 27.37 -15.70 -24.17
C PRO A 92 27.51 -17.07 -24.87
N ASN A 93 27.63 -18.15 -24.09
CA ASN A 93 27.68 -19.52 -24.61
C ASN A 93 26.31 -20.10 -24.98
N GLY A 94 25.22 -19.37 -24.68
CA GLY A 94 23.84 -19.75 -24.92
C GLY A 94 23.15 -20.53 -23.79
N THR A 95 23.79 -20.69 -22.64
CA THR A 95 23.15 -21.29 -21.46
C THR A 95 22.13 -20.34 -20.89
N ALA A 96 20.86 -20.74 -20.81
CA ALA A 96 19.83 -19.96 -20.14
C ALA A 96 20.13 -19.84 -18.64
N VAL A 97 20.04 -18.62 -18.12
CA VAL A 97 20.26 -18.31 -16.70
C VAL A 97 18.92 -18.03 -16.03
N ASP A 98 18.03 -17.34 -16.70
CA ASP A 98 16.68 -17.06 -16.22
C ASP A 98 15.70 -16.95 -17.38
N SER A 99 14.45 -17.37 -17.14
CA SER A 99 13.40 -17.38 -18.16
C SER A 99 12.04 -17.09 -17.56
N ILE A 100 11.19 -16.41 -18.34
CA ILE A 100 9.78 -16.20 -18.00
C ILE A 100 8.90 -16.52 -19.20
N VAL A 101 7.81 -17.24 -18.97
CA VAL A 101 6.76 -17.49 -19.98
C VAL A 101 5.42 -16.96 -19.46
N TYR A 102 4.79 -16.09 -20.24
CA TYR A 102 3.57 -15.41 -19.81
C TYR A 102 2.50 -15.38 -20.93
N GLY A 103 1.23 -15.26 -20.53
CA GLY A 103 0.09 -15.17 -21.42
C GLY A 103 -0.04 -16.39 -22.34
N ASN A 104 -0.11 -16.16 -23.65
CA ASN A 104 -0.13 -17.22 -24.65
C ASN A 104 1.27 -17.67 -25.12
N GLY A 105 2.30 -17.41 -24.30
CA GLY A 105 3.67 -17.85 -24.56
C GLY A 105 3.79 -19.37 -24.72
N ILE A 106 4.79 -19.79 -25.50
CA ILE A 106 5.03 -21.22 -25.77
C ILE A 106 5.86 -21.78 -24.61
N ALA A 107 5.29 -22.74 -23.89
CA ALA A 107 6.02 -23.51 -22.88
C ALA A 107 7.03 -24.48 -23.55
N GLY A 108 8.06 -24.90 -22.81
CA GLY A 108 9.09 -25.81 -23.28
C GLY A 108 10.32 -25.12 -23.87
N ILE A 109 10.60 -23.91 -23.41
CA ILE A 109 11.87 -23.21 -23.60
C ILE A 109 12.87 -23.61 -22.50
N ASP A 110 14.16 -23.40 -22.75
CA ASP A 110 15.20 -23.63 -21.75
C ASP A 110 15.00 -22.69 -20.54
N GLY A 111 15.14 -23.23 -19.33
CA GLY A 111 14.94 -22.50 -18.08
C GLY A 111 13.46 -22.28 -17.73
N TRP A 112 12.51 -23.08 -18.30
CA TRP A 112 11.11 -22.99 -17.92
C TRP A 112 10.38 -24.34 -17.94
N THR A 113 9.63 -24.59 -16.86
CA THR A 113 8.83 -25.82 -16.68
C THR A 113 7.36 -25.48 -16.34
N GLY A 114 6.43 -26.16 -16.96
CA GLY A 114 4.99 -25.98 -16.69
C GLY A 114 4.29 -24.95 -17.57
N PRO A 115 3.08 -24.53 -17.20
CA PRO A 115 2.29 -23.58 -17.97
C PRO A 115 2.83 -22.15 -17.92
N ALA A 116 2.46 -21.33 -18.88
CA ALA A 116 2.72 -19.90 -18.86
C ALA A 116 1.96 -19.22 -17.69
N ILE A 117 2.53 -18.15 -17.15
CA ILE A 117 1.85 -17.32 -16.15
C ILE A 117 0.65 -16.66 -16.81
N SER A 118 -0.49 -16.70 -16.15
CA SER A 118 -1.65 -15.92 -16.56
C SER A 118 -1.32 -14.43 -16.48
N VAL A 119 -1.66 -13.67 -17.50
CA VAL A 119 -1.51 -12.21 -17.49
C VAL A 119 -2.88 -11.56 -17.59
N PRO A 120 -3.11 -10.44 -16.92
CA PRO A 120 -4.34 -9.69 -17.09
C PRO A 120 -4.50 -9.28 -18.56
N GLY A 121 -5.73 -9.28 -19.05
CA GLY A 121 -6.04 -8.81 -20.38
C GLY A 121 -5.64 -7.35 -20.63
N ASP A 122 -5.66 -6.94 -21.89
CA ASP A 122 -5.45 -5.55 -22.28
C ASP A 122 -6.36 -4.61 -21.45
N GLY A 123 -5.79 -3.79 -20.59
CA GLY A 123 -6.56 -2.83 -19.80
C GLY A 123 -6.20 -2.73 -18.32
N SER A 124 -5.23 -3.48 -17.85
CA SER A 124 -4.71 -3.37 -16.47
C SER A 124 -3.37 -2.62 -16.45
N PRO A 125 -3.37 -1.29 -16.71
CA PRO A 125 -2.15 -0.50 -16.68
C PRO A 125 -1.58 -0.52 -15.26
N GLY A 126 -0.28 -0.78 -15.15
CA GLY A 126 0.39 -0.80 -13.87
C GLY A 126 0.53 -2.17 -13.22
N LEU A 127 0.00 -3.24 -13.81
CA LEU A 127 0.31 -4.60 -13.39
C LEU A 127 1.61 -5.07 -14.01
N ILE A 128 2.47 -5.65 -13.18
CA ILE A 128 3.75 -6.25 -13.59
C ILE A 128 3.79 -7.71 -13.18
N LEU A 129 4.65 -8.48 -13.84
CA LEU A 129 5.08 -9.77 -13.36
C LEU A 129 6.39 -9.58 -12.60
N MET A 130 6.44 -10.04 -11.37
CA MET A 130 7.59 -9.93 -10.49
C MET A 130 7.97 -11.30 -9.95
N ARG A 131 9.27 -11.63 -9.92
CA ARG A 131 9.75 -12.89 -9.36
C ARG A 131 9.67 -12.84 -7.84
N GLY A 132 9.01 -13.82 -7.25
CA GLY A 132 8.86 -14.00 -5.82
C GLY A 132 8.11 -12.85 -5.13
N LEU A 133 8.20 -12.85 -3.82
CA LEU A 133 7.62 -11.80 -2.99
C LEU A 133 8.40 -10.47 -3.10
N GLY A 134 9.48 -10.45 -3.88
CA GLY A 134 10.30 -9.27 -4.10
C GLY A 134 11.12 -8.84 -2.88
N CYS A 135 11.45 -9.75 -1.95
CA CYS A 135 11.99 -9.42 -0.63
C CYS A 135 13.29 -10.13 -0.29
N GLY A 136 14.19 -10.17 -1.25
CA GLY A 136 15.46 -10.87 -1.06
C GLY A 136 15.34 -12.39 -1.20
N GLU A 137 14.13 -12.92 -1.27
CA GLU A 137 13.87 -14.30 -1.67
C GLU A 137 13.38 -14.28 -3.13
N TYR A 138 14.25 -14.67 -4.02
CA TYR A 138 13.94 -14.84 -5.43
C TYR A 138 13.87 -16.35 -5.73
N PRO A 139 12.71 -16.99 -5.48
CA PRO A 139 12.57 -18.42 -5.77
C PRO A 139 12.81 -18.64 -7.26
N ASP A 140 13.59 -19.65 -7.56
CA ASP A 140 13.91 -20.03 -8.93
C ASP A 140 13.75 -21.54 -9.08
N THR A 141 12.51 -21.93 -9.38
CA THR A 141 12.13 -23.32 -9.66
C THR A 141 11.83 -23.52 -11.14
N ASP A 142 12.14 -22.52 -11.96
CA ASP A 142 11.84 -22.49 -13.42
C ASP A 142 10.34 -22.64 -13.72
N THR A 143 9.45 -22.16 -12.85
CA THR A 143 8.01 -22.31 -13.00
C THR A 143 7.24 -21.01 -12.79
N GLY A 144 5.96 -21.01 -13.19
CA GLY A 144 5.07 -19.87 -12.97
C GLY A 144 4.79 -19.56 -11.50
N SER A 145 5.04 -20.51 -10.58
CA SER A 145 4.89 -20.28 -9.14
C SER A 145 5.96 -19.34 -8.55
N ASP A 146 7.04 -19.12 -9.28
CA ASP A 146 8.10 -18.19 -8.88
C ASP A 146 7.71 -16.73 -9.12
N TRP A 147 6.62 -16.48 -9.81
CA TRP A 147 6.21 -15.16 -10.29
C TRP A 147 4.83 -14.77 -9.80
N GLU A 148 4.70 -13.52 -9.40
CA GLU A 148 3.44 -12.92 -8.99
C GLU A 148 3.04 -11.75 -9.86
N GLN A 149 1.74 -11.51 -9.95
CA GLN A 149 1.22 -10.28 -10.53
C GLN A 149 1.11 -9.24 -9.43
N ARG A 150 1.74 -8.09 -9.63
CA ARG A 150 1.70 -6.97 -8.68
C ARG A 150 1.39 -5.66 -9.36
N TRP A 151 0.78 -4.77 -8.62
CA TRP A 151 0.71 -3.37 -9.00
C TRP A 151 2.09 -2.75 -8.88
N ILE A 152 2.43 -1.91 -9.87
CA ILE A 152 3.79 -1.43 -10.07
C ILE A 152 4.41 -0.84 -8.81
N ARG A 153 5.57 -1.38 -8.54
CA ARG A 153 6.66 -0.67 -7.95
C ARG A 153 7.92 -1.07 -8.73
N ILE A 154 8.34 -0.25 -9.69
CA ILE A 154 9.54 -0.54 -10.46
C ILE A 154 10.73 -0.35 -9.54
N GLY A 155 11.48 -1.41 -9.32
CA GLY A 155 12.65 -1.40 -8.46
C GLY A 155 12.41 -1.48 -6.97
N ALA A 156 11.23 -1.78 -6.56
CA ALA A 156 10.89 -1.81 -5.15
C ALA A 156 11.07 -3.17 -4.52
N SER A 157 12.28 -3.63 -4.44
CA SER A 157 12.64 -4.72 -3.52
C SER A 157 12.94 -4.23 -2.09
N THR A 158 12.82 -2.93 -1.81
CA THR A 158 13.41 -2.36 -0.60
C THR A 158 12.57 -2.56 0.66
N PHE A 159 11.26 -2.73 0.54
CA PHE A 159 10.34 -2.87 1.68
C PHE A 159 9.37 -4.04 1.54
N CYS A 160 9.83 -5.09 1.00
CA CYS A 160 9.07 -6.30 0.75
C CYS A 160 8.58 -7.01 2.00
N ASP A 161 9.26 -6.80 3.08
CA ASP A 161 8.84 -7.21 4.41
C ASP A 161 8.64 -5.94 5.23
N GLY A 162 7.41 -5.67 5.67
CA GLY A 162 7.11 -4.53 6.54
C GLY A 162 8.02 -4.46 7.74
N GLY A 163 8.58 -5.58 8.11
CA GLY A 163 9.51 -5.78 9.20
C GLY A 163 8.80 -6.17 10.48
N ASP A 164 9.35 -7.19 11.12
CA ASP A 164 8.97 -7.57 12.46
C ASP A 164 9.49 -6.53 13.45
N PHE A 165 8.74 -6.28 14.50
CA PHE A 165 9.19 -5.45 15.61
C PHE A 165 8.83 -6.08 16.95
N LEU A 166 9.73 -5.89 17.90
CA LEU A 166 9.48 -6.18 19.31
C LEU A 166 9.76 -4.92 20.11
N THR A 167 8.74 -4.39 20.74
CA THR A 167 8.90 -3.17 21.55
C THR A 167 9.59 -3.47 22.87
N GLU A 168 10.23 -2.44 23.45
CA GLU A 168 10.83 -2.54 24.77
C GLU A 168 9.79 -2.81 25.87
N GLN A 169 10.23 -3.36 27.02
CA GLN A 169 9.34 -3.66 28.14
C GLN A 169 8.57 -2.45 28.71
N ASN A 170 9.09 -1.24 28.51
CA ASN A 170 8.46 0.00 28.96
C ASN A 170 7.60 0.67 27.87
N SER A 171 7.44 0.03 26.74
CA SER A 171 6.57 0.55 25.67
C SER A 171 5.12 0.54 26.11
N THR A 172 4.37 1.52 25.66
CA THR A 172 2.93 1.63 25.93
C THR A 172 2.15 1.78 24.64
N ALA A 173 0.92 1.32 24.64
CA ALA A 173 -0.01 1.52 23.53
C ALA A 173 -1.33 2.12 24.03
N VAL A 174 -2.00 2.85 23.14
CA VAL A 174 -3.38 3.33 23.34
C VAL A 174 -4.19 2.90 22.15
N ALA A 175 -5.26 2.14 22.37
CA ALA A 175 -6.26 1.84 21.37
C ALA A 175 -7.41 2.85 21.48
N SER A 176 -7.60 3.65 20.44
CA SER A 176 -8.66 4.64 20.36
C SER A 176 -9.78 4.18 19.44
N ILE A 177 -11.01 4.45 19.85
CA ILE A 177 -12.19 4.12 19.06
C ILE A 177 -12.91 5.43 18.72
N GLY A 178 -13.07 5.68 17.41
CA GLY A 178 -13.87 6.79 16.91
C GLY A 178 -15.37 6.42 16.83
N PRO A 179 -16.24 7.41 17.03
CA PRO A 179 -15.97 8.84 17.21
C PRO A 179 -15.66 9.28 18.65
N GLU A 180 -15.65 8.34 19.61
CA GLU A 180 -15.66 8.65 21.06
C GLU A 180 -14.34 9.23 21.57
N SER A 181 -13.18 8.78 21.09
CA SER A 181 -11.89 9.17 21.66
C SER A 181 -10.84 9.64 20.65
N THR A 182 -10.97 9.28 19.36
CA THR A 182 -9.92 9.49 18.33
C THR A 182 -9.39 10.92 18.31
N TYR A 183 -10.27 11.94 18.34
CA TYR A 183 -9.84 13.34 18.29
C TYR A 183 -8.99 13.71 19.51
N ASN A 184 -9.47 13.42 20.71
CA ASN A 184 -8.79 13.80 21.94
C ASN A 184 -7.43 13.12 22.08
N ASP A 185 -7.35 11.82 21.75
CA ASP A 185 -6.11 11.06 21.81
C ASP A 185 -5.09 11.57 20.79
N LEU A 186 -5.53 11.83 19.56
CA LEU A 186 -4.69 12.37 18.50
C LEU A 186 -4.24 13.80 18.81
N ARG A 187 -5.14 14.67 19.28
CA ARG A 187 -4.82 16.04 19.66
C ARG A 187 -3.76 16.06 20.78
N ASN A 188 -3.97 15.27 21.84
CA ASN A 188 -3.02 15.16 22.95
C ASN A 188 -1.66 14.63 22.47
N TRP A 189 -1.66 13.69 21.55
CA TRP A 189 -0.45 13.13 20.96
C TRP A 189 0.33 14.20 20.18
N ILE A 190 -0.33 15.02 19.35
CA ILE A 190 0.29 16.15 18.64
C ILE A 190 0.80 17.22 19.60
N ASP A 191 0.01 17.56 20.62
CA ASP A 191 0.35 18.61 21.58
C ASP A 191 1.62 18.30 22.39
N THR A 192 1.98 17.01 22.51
CA THR A 192 3.20 16.56 23.20
C THR A 192 4.43 16.46 22.32
N ALA A 193 4.34 16.73 21.02
CA ALA A 193 5.48 16.73 20.11
C ALA A 193 6.54 17.79 20.52
N GLN A 194 7.83 17.39 20.49
CA GLN A 194 8.94 18.21 20.96
C GLN A 194 9.91 18.59 19.82
N SER A 195 10.13 17.72 18.85
CA SER A 195 11.15 17.89 17.81
C SER A 195 10.60 17.77 16.40
N GLU A 196 9.84 16.72 16.10
CA GLU A 196 9.41 16.44 14.74
C GLU A 196 8.06 15.71 14.67
N LEU A 197 7.35 15.94 13.56
CA LEU A 197 6.13 15.21 13.17
C LEU A 197 6.19 14.88 11.69
N HIS A 198 6.14 13.59 11.35
CA HIS A 198 5.94 13.10 9.99
C HIS A 198 4.51 12.59 9.87
N LEU A 199 3.75 13.13 8.92
CA LEU A 199 2.31 12.89 8.75
C LEU A 199 2.01 12.45 7.33
N HIS A 200 1.54 11.20 7.14
CA HIS A 200 1.03 10.70 5.88
C HIS A 200 -0.46 10.46 5.98
N VAL A 201 -1.25 11.28 5.32
CA VAL A 201 -2.70 11.26 5.44
C VAL A 201 -3.37 11.46 4.09
N TYR A 202 -4.30 10.56 3.75
CA TYR A 202 -5.05 10.66 2.49
C TYR A 202 -5.92 11.91 2.40
N GLN A 203 -6.67 12.25 3.48
CA GLN A 203 -7.48 13.46 3.57
C GLN A 203 -7.16 14.21 4.87
N PHE A 204 -6.77 15.47 4.73
CA PHE A 204 -6.41 16.38 5.82
C PHE A 204 -7.27 17.64 5.74
N MET A 205 -8.37 17.68 6.49
CA MET A 205 -9.39 18.73 6.40
C MET A 205 -10.07 19.07 7.73
N SER A 206 -9.53 18.62 8.88
CA SER A 206 -10.02 19.03 10.18
C SER A 206 -9.39 20.37 10.59
N THR A 207 -10.22 21.36 10.84
CA THR A 207 -9.78 22.67 11.35
C THR A 207 -9.02 22.53 12.68
N GLU A 208 -9.52 21.68 13.57
CA GLU A 208 -8.97 21.48 14.89
C GLU A 208 -7.59 20.76 14.84
N LEU A 209 -7.46 19.72 14.01
CA LEU A 209 -6.20 19.04 13.83
C LEU A 209 -5.18 19.88 13.07
N THR A 210 -5.62 20.66 12.09
CA THR A 210 -4.78 21.65 11.41
C THR A 210 -4.23 22.67 12.39
N SER A 211 -5.10 23.19 13.29
CA SER A 211 -4.67 24.12 14.34
C SER A 211 -3.66 23.46 15.30
N ALA A 212 -3.86 22.19 15.66
CA ALA A 212 -2.91 21.46 16.49
C ALA A 212 -1.52 21.32 15.84
N VAL A 213 -1.49 21.05 14.53
CA VAL A 213 -0.24 20.97 13.76
C VAL A 213 0.44 22.34 13.67
N ILE A 214 -0.33 23.40 13.42
CA ILE A 214 0.21 24.78 13.43
C ILE A 214 0.75 25.15 14.80
N ASP A 215 0.03 24.84 15.90
CA ASP A 215 0.50 25.05 17.26
C ASP A 215 1.83 24.30 17.54
N ALA A 216 2.02 23.10 16.94
CA ALA A 216 3.28 22.35 17.05
C ALA A 216 4.42 23.08 16.30
N ILE A 217 4.17 23.56 15.08
CA ILE A 217 5.13 24.36 14.30
C ILE A 217 5.51 25.63 15.09
N ASP A 218 4.54 26.33 15.68
CA ASP A 218 4.78 27.54 16.49
C ASP A 218 5.61 27.26 17.76
N ARG A 219 5.58 26.01 18.26
CA ARG A 219 6.47 25.54 19.35
C ARG A 219 7.88 25.22 18.87
N GLY A 220 8.12 25.17 17.57
CA GLY A 220 9.41 24.85 16.95
C GLY A 220 9.57 23.38 16.57
N VAL A 221 8.47 22.64 16.45
CA VAL A 221 8.45 21.25 15.94
C VAL A 221 8.59 21.28 14.43
N ASP A 222 9.50 20.49 13.88
CA ASP A 222 9.66 20.30 12.45
C ASP A 222 8.53 19.38 11.94
N VAL A 223 7.70 19.89 11.01
CA VAL A 223 6.55 19.13 10.49
C VAL A 223 6.73 18.84 9.00
N THR A 224 6.63 17.56 8.65
CA THR A 224 6.48 17.09 7.27
C THR A 224 5.09 16.48 7.09
N LEU A 225 4.35 16.97 6.10
CA LEU A 225 3.00 16.52 5.77
C LEU A 225 2.94 16.06 4.31
N LEU A 226 2.78 14.75 4.08
CA LEU A 226 2.56 14.20 2.74
C LEU A 226 1.07 13.90 2.53
N LEU A 227 0.52 14.41 1.44
CA LEU A 227 -0.89 14.32 1.05
C LEU A 227 -1.07 13.76 -0.35
N GLU A 228 -2.22 13.15 -0.60
CA GLU A 228 -2.69 12.77 -1.93
C GLU A 228 -3.21 14.00 -2.70
N ASP A 229 -2.71 14.26 -3.92
CA ASP A 229 -3.24 15.34 -4.78
C ASP A 229 -4.52 14.91 -5.54
N GLY A 230 -4.65 13.61 -5.83
CA GLY A 230 -5.76 13.01 -6.59
C GLY A 230 -6.85 12.37 -5.73
N ILE A 231 -7.31 13.01 -4.64
CA ILE A 231 -8.38 12.45 -3.80
C ILE A 231 -9.68 12.22 -4.59
N LEU A 232 -10.33 11.06 -4.37
CA LEU A 232 -11.55 10.63 -5.06
C LEU A 232 -12.80 11.35 -4.53
N ASP A 233 -12.78 12.67 -4.50
CA ASP A 233 -13.88 13.49 -4.01
C ASP A 233 -14.13 14.66 -4.95
N GLY A 234 -15.22 15.39 -4.72
CA GLY A 234 -15.56 16.55 -5.56
C GLY A 234 -14.59 17.73 -5.39
N ALA A 235 -14.57 18.62 -6.37
CA ALA A 235 -13.67 19.78 -6.42
C ALA A 235 -13.68 20.65 -5.14
N SER A 236 -14.81 20.73 -4.41
CA SER A 236 -14.89 21.45 -3.14
C SER A 236 -14.09 20.77 -2.03
N THR A 237 -14.02 19.45 -2.02
CA THR A 237 -13.24 18.68 -1.05
C THR A 237 -11.76 18.85 -1.33
N VAL A 238 -11.35 18.78 -2.60
CA VAL A 238 -9.97 19.06 -3.04
C VAL A 238 -9.55 20.48 -2.63
N ASP A 239 -10.40 21.47 -2.88
CA ASP A 239 -10.14 22.87 -2.50
C ASP A 239 -9.98 23.03 -0.99
N ASN A 240 -10.80 22.33 -0.21
CA ASN A 240 -10.73 22.33 1.26
C ASN A 240 -9.42 21.71 1.76
N GLN A 241 -9.01 20.55 1.24
CA GLN A 241 -7.73 19.94 1.58
C GLN A 241 -6.55 20.86 1.26
N ARG A 242 -6.56 21.48 0.08
CA ARG A 242 -5.53 22.43 -0.32
C ARG A 242 -5.47 23.64 0.61
N GLY A 243 -6.61 24.07 1.13
CA GLY A 243 -6.67 25.15 2.10
C GLY A 243 -6.00 24.83 3.42
N HIS A 244 -6.28 23.68 4.00
CA HIS A 244 -5.65 23.20 5.23
C HIS A 244 -4.14 22.97 5.03
N ALA A 245 -3.75 22.38 3.91
CA ALA A 245 -2.35 22.20 3.53
C ALA A 245 -1.61 23.54 3.38
N GLN A 246 -2.24 24.53 2.73
CA GLN A 246 -1.69 25.89 2.63
C GLN A 246 -1.48 26.52 4.00
N ALA A 247 -2.40 26.33 4.95
CA ALA A 247 -2.28 26.87 6.29
C ALA A 247 -1.06 26.28 7.05
N VAL A 248 -0.82 24.96 6.90
CA VAL A 248 0.38 24.30 7.45
C VAL A 248 1.65 24.81 6.78
N HIS A 249 1.64 24.95 5.46
CA HIS A 249 2.76 25.51 4.71
C HIS A 249 3.09 26.95 5.11
N ASP A 250 2.08 27.80 5.25
CA ASP A 250 2.26 29.21 5.65
C ASP A 250 2.79 29.35 7.09
N ALA A 251 2.49 28.39 7.96
CA ALA A 251 3.05 28.30 9.29
C ALA A 251 4.53 27.82 9.32
N GLY A 252 5.04 27.29 8.23
CA GLY A 252 6.44 26.84 8.09
C GLY A 252 6.62 25.33 7.98
N GLY A 253 5.55 24.54 7.94
CA GLY A 253 5.63 23.09 7.72
C GLY A 253 6.04 22.75 6.28
N LEU A 254 6.77 21.66 6.11
CA LEU A 254 7.06 21.07 4.82
C LEU A 254 5.82 20.28 4.34
N VAL A 255 5.14 20.79 3.32
CA VAL A 255 4.00 20.10 2.70
C VAL A 255 4.43 19.48 1.38
N LEU A 256 4.21 18.19 1.25
CA LEU A 256 4.49 17.37 0.09
C LEU A 256 3.19 16.82 -0.49
N TRP A 257 3.18 16.61 -1.80
CA TRP A 257 2.05 16.05 -2.53
C TRP A 257 2.49 14.84 -3.33
N MET A 258 1.79 13.74 -3.15
CA MET A 258 1.83 12.65 -4.12
C MET A 258 0.99 13.06 -5.31
N GLU A 259 1.63 13.17 -6.46
CA GLU A 259 1.04 13.71 -7.68
C GLU A 259 -0.11 12.83 -8.18
N ASP A 260 -1.17 13.47 -8.64
CA ASP A 260 -2.33 12.79 -9.23
C ASP A 260 -1.89 11.82 -10.35
N PRO A 261 -2.14 10.52 -10.21
CA PRO A 261 -1.76 9.52 -11.20
C PRO A 261 -2.42 9.72 -12.57
N SER A 262 -3.46 10.54 -12.67
CA SER A 262 -4.05 10.95 -13.95
C SER A 262 -3.15 11.91 -14.74
N GLN A 263 -2.22 12.59 -14.06
CA GLN A 263 -1.32 13.56 -14.66
C GLN A 263 0.04 12.98 -14.99
N ILE A 264 0.49 11.98 -14.24
CA ILE A 264 1.78 11.32 -14.39
C ILE A 264 1.64 9.81 -14.26
N SER A 265 2.64 9.06 -14.75
CA SER A 265 2.75 7.63 -14.45
C SER A 265 3.37 7.48 -13.07
N SER A 266 2.55 7.36 -12.05
CA SER A 266 2.99 7.10 -10.67
C SER A 266 3.14 5.60 -10.42
N PRO A 267 4.15 5.14 -9.64
CA PRO A 267 4.24 3.77 -9.18
C PRO A 267 3.13 3.42 -8.20
N TYR A 268 2.59 4.42 -7.49
CA TYR A 268 1.46 4.26 -6.60
C TYR A 268 0.18 4.78 -7.24
N ARG A 269 -0.92 4.11 -6.97
CA ARG A 269 -2.23 4.59 -7.40
C ARG A 269 -2.74 5.70 -6.49
N TYR A 270 -2.53 5.56 -5.19
CA TYR A 270 -2.84 6.56 -4.16
C TYR A 270 -1.92 6.40 -2.98
N ILE A 271 -1.68 7.48 -2.25
CA ILE A 271 -1.33 7.38 -0.85
C ILE A 271 -2.65 7.32 -0.05
N HIS A 272 -2.96 6.17 0.54
CA HIS A 272 -4.18 6.00 1.34
C HIS A 272 -3.89 5.71 2.81
N SER A 273 -2.63 5.80 3.21
CA SER A 273 -2.19 5.65 4.60
C SER A 273 -2.77 6.75 5.49
N LYS A 274 -2.90 6.45 6.76
CA LYS A 274 -3.18 7.37 7.85
C LYS A 274 -2.24 6.99 8.98
N VAL A 275 -1.01 7.41 8.85
CA VAL A 275 0.08 7.08 9.74
C VAL A 275 0.88 8.34 10.06
N ALA A 276 1.38 8.41 11.28
CA ALA A 276 2.23 9.51 11.71
C ALA A 276 3.29 9.02 12.68
N VAL A 277 4.46 9.68 12.65
CA VAL A 277 5.55 9.46 13.58
C VAL A 277 5.83 10.76 14.31
N LYS A 278 6.03 10.67 15.63
CA LYS A 278 6.34 11.78 16.51
C LYS A 278 7.66 11.53 17.21
N ASP A 279 8.58 12.49 17.12
CA ASP A 279 9.84 12.55 17.86
C ASP A 279 10.72 11.30 17.70
N THR A 280 10.52 10.50 16.66
CA THR A 280 11.13 9.16 16.46
C THR A 280 10.91 8.22 17.66
N GLU A 281 9.86 8.45 18.44
CA GLU A 281 9.56 7.71 19.69
C GLU A 281 8.16 7.11 19.70
N SER A 282 7.23 7.63 18.89
CA SER A 282 5.83 7.25 18.95
C SER A 282 5.18 7.24 17.57
N VAL A 283 4.39 6.21 17.30
CA VAL A 283 3.65 6.02 16.05
C VAL A 283 2.15 6.12 16.30
N TRP A 284 1.44 6.81 15.42
CA TRP A 284 -0.01 6.79 15.32
C TRP A 284 -0.43 6.16 14.00
N ILE A 285 -1.30 5.15 14.06
CA ILE A 285 -1.86 4.46 12.90
C ILE A 285 -3.38 4.45 13.04
N SER A 286 -4.12 4.74 11.94
CA SER A 286 -5.57 4.82 11.99
C SER A 286 -6.24 4.35 10.70
N SER A 287 -7.49 3.92 10.81
CA SER A 287 -8.40 3.76 9.68
C SER A 287 -8.96 5.10 9.21
N GLY A 288 -8.98 6.11 10.08
CA GLY A 288 -9.62 7.41 9.88
C GLY A 288 -8.74 8.46 9.23
N ASN A 289 -9.30 9.20 8.28
CA ASN A 289 -8.69 10.42 7.76
C ASN A 289 -8.68 11.54 8.82
N TRP A 290 -7.85 12.55 8.61
CA TRP A 290 -7.83 13.74 9.47
C TRP A 290 -8.90 14.75 9.04
N LYS A 291 -10.14 14.39 9.28
CA LYS A 291 -11.33 15.21 8.99
C LYS A 291 -12.39 15.05 10.07
N GLU A 292 -13.31 15.99 10.13
CA GLU A 292 -14.34 16.08 11.16
C GLU A 292 -15.15 14.78 11.35
N THR A 293 -15.41 14.05 10.27
CA THR A 293 -16.20 12.82 10.36
C THR A 293 -15.42 11.63 10.93
N SER A 294 -14.09 11.64 10.90
CA SER A 294 -13.25 10.55 11.39
C SER A 294 -12.58 10.86 12.73
N ALA A 295 -12.37 12.16 13.02
CA ALA A 295 -11.85 12.66 14.31
C ALA A 295 -12.71 13.84 14.78
N PRO A 296 -13.99 13.60 15.12
CA PRO A 296 -14.92 14.67 15.50
C PRO A 296 -14.68 15.17 16.92
N VAL A 297 -14.86 16.45 17.10
CA VAL A 297 -14.78 17.11 18.43
C VAL A 297 -16.02 16.89 19.29
N ASP A 298 -17.15 16.54 18.69
CA ASP A 298 -18.44 16.35 19.34
C ASP A 298 -18.86 14.88 19.52
N GLN A 299 -17.91 13.93 19.23
CA GLN A 299 -18.12 12.49 19.32
C GLN A 299 -19.21 11.94 18.39
N THR A 300 -19.49 12.66 17.29
CA THR A 300 -20.45 12.22 16.27
C THR A 300 -19.73 12.06 14.94
N GLY A 301 -19.59 10.83 14.45
CA GLY A 301 -18.84 10.58 13.22
C GLY A 301 -18.79 9.11 12.82
N ASN A 302 -17.72 8.74 12.17
CA ASN A 302 -17.50 7.36 11.72
C ASN A 302 -17.03 6.47 12.86
N ARG A 303 -17.36 5.19 12.78
CA ARG A 303 -16.65 4.17 13.54
C ARG A 303 -15.26 4.00 12.94
N GLU A 304 -14.24 4.38 13.70
CA GLU A 304 -12.83 4.27 13.35
C GLU A 304 -12.05 3.54 14.44
N TRP A 305 -10.93 2.94 14.06
CA TRP A 305 -9.95 2.42 15.00
C TRP A 305 -8.63 3.14 14.81
N SER A 306 -7.96 3.44 15.91
CA SER A 306 -6.63 4.05 15.91
C SER A 306 -5.77 3.39 16.99
N LEU A 307 -4.48 3.34 16.74
CA LEU A 307 -3.49 2.82 17.65
C LEU A 307 -2.35 3.83 17.79
N ILE A 308 -1.99 4.17 19.01
CA ILE A 308 -0.77 4.90 19.35
C ILE A 308 0.17 3.90 20.03
N VAL A 309 1.39 3.77 19.54
CA VAL A 309 2.42 2.92 20.15
C VAL A 309 3.64 3.77 20.44
N ASN A 310 4.02 3.84 21.72
CA ASN A 310 5.25 4.50 22.15
C ASN A 310 6.38 3.47 22.11
N SER A 311 7.15 3.47 21.03
CA SER A 311 8.28 2.57 20.77
C SER A 311 9.22 3.20 19.76
N VAL A 312 10.48 3.33 20.14
CA VAL A 312 11.55 3.84 19.29
C VAL A 312 11.79 2.90 18.10
N ASP A 313 11.77 1.60 18.31
CA ASP A 313 12.02 0.62 17.23
C ASP A 313 10.93 0.68 16.17
N LEU A 314 9.65 0.69 16.59
CA LEU A 314 8.54 0.83 15.66
C LEU A 314 8.55 2.20 14.97
N ALA A 315 8.85 3.28 15.70
CA ALA A 315 8.92 4.62 15.14
C ALA A 315 9.99 4.72 14.05
N ASN A 316 11.18 4.19 14.30
CA ASN A 316 12.26 4.13 13.29
C ASN A 316 11.86 3.28 12.07
N LEU A 317 11.22 2.13 12.30
CA LEU A 317 10.76 1.26 11.22
C LEU A 317 9.73 1.98 10.33
N VAL A 318 8.72 2.61 10.91
CA VAL A 318 7.69 3.37 10.18
C VAL A 318 8.30 4.59 9.49
N LEU A 319 9.13 5.36 10.22
CA LEU A 319 9.77 6.57 9.68
C LEU A 319 10.60 6.25 8.43
N SER A 320 11.36 5.16 8.43
CA SER A 320 12.14 4.76 7.26
C SER A 320 11.29 4.54 6.00
N ARG A 321 10.02 4.12 6.15
CA ARG A 321 9.06 3.98 5.05
C ARG A 321 8.51 5.34 4.60
N MET A 322 8.20 6.19 5.59
CA MET A 322 7.69 7.54 5.32
C MET A 322 8.73 8.41 4.61
N GLU A 323 9.98 8.40 5.09
CA GLU A 323 11.08 9.15 4.45
C GLU A 323 11.35 8.70 3.01
N TRP A 324 11.17 7.41 2.74
CA TRP A 324 11.25 6.91 1.37
C TRP A 324 10.16 7.52 0.48
N ASP A 325 8.93 7.53 0.93
CA ASP A 325 7.80 8.14 0.21
C ASP A 325 7.94 9.66 0.12
N GLU A 326 8.56 10.31 1.10
CA GLU A 326 8.81 11.75 1.14
C GLU A 326 9.95 12.21 0.20
N ASN A 327 10.60 11.28 -0.49
CA ASN A 327 11.74 11.60 -1.35
C ASN A 327 11.35 12.57 -2.48
N GLN A 328 11.66 13.83 -2.30
CA GLN A 328 11.33 14.91 -3.23
C GLN A 328 12.05 14.82 -4.60
N ASN A 329 13.01 13.90 -4.73
CA ASN A 329 13.68 13.65 -6.00
C ASN A 329 12.90 12.67 -6.89
N SER A 330 11.89 12.02 -6.36
CA SER A 330 11.00 11.19 -7.18
C SER A 330 10.03 12.07 -7.97
N LEU A 331 9.72 11.66 -9.20
CA LEU A 331 8.88 12.46 -10.10
C LEU A 331 7.39 12.51 -9.66
N HIS A 332 6.99 11.65 -8.74
CA HIS A 332 5.61 11.57 -8.24
C HIS A 332 5.40 12.30 -6.91
N ILE A 333 6.46 12.84 -6.31
CA ILE A 333 6.37 13.68 -5.11
C ILE A 333 6.82 15.09 -5.46
N SER A 334 6.03 16.07 -5.05
CA SER A 334 6.40 17.48 -5.22
C SER A 334 6.14 18.27 -3.94
N ALA A 335 6.99 19.24 -3.67
CA ALA A 335 6.74 20.21 -2.63
C ALA A 335 5.53 21.10 -2.99
N HIS A 336 4.87 21.64 -1.97
CA HIS A 336 3.73 22.54 -2.14
C HIS A 336 4.08 23.73 -3.07
N GLN A 337 3.21 24.00 -4.01
CA GLN A 337 3.38 25.03 -5.05
C GLN A 337 2.05 25.76 -5.27
N SER A 338 2.10 26.87 -6.04
CA SER A 338 0.91 27.66 -6.34
C SER A 338 -0.25 26.88 -7.00
N ARG A 339 0.02 25.78 -7.70
CA ARG A 339 -1.03 24.89 -8.25
C ARG A 339 -1.80 24.13 -7.17
N HIS A 340 -1.22 23.98 -5.99
CA HIS A 340 -1.82 23.35 -4.83
C HIS A 340 -2.53 24.34 -3.90
N SER A 341 -2.50 25.64 -4.23
CA SER A 341 -3.18 26.64 -3.44
C SER A 341 -4.72 26.50 -3.56
N PRO A 342 -5.46 26.77 -2.49
CA PRO A 342 -6.92 26.77 -2.53
C PRO A 342 -7.46 27.93 -3.38
N SER A 343 -8.75 27.92 -3.63
CA SER A 343 -9.43 29.05 -4.21
C SER A 343 -9.27 30.31 -3.36
N SER A 344 -9.26 31.49 -4.00
CA SER A 344 -9.05 32.78 -3.31
C SER A 344 -10.13 33.09 -2.25
N ASN A 345 -11.24 32.39 -2.29
CA ASN A 345 -12.35 32.54 -1.35
C ASN A 345 -12.30 31.57 -0.17
N TRP A 346 -11.42 30.57 -0.22
CA TRP A 346 -11.31 29.61 0.87
C TRP A 346 -10.83 30.30 2.16
N ARG A 347 -11.38 29.92 3.28
CA ARG A 347 -10.97 30.35 4.62
C ARG A 347 -11.11 29.16 5.56
N MET A 348 -10.12 28.98 6.41
CA MET A 348 -10.21 28.02 7.50
C MET A 348 -11.19 28.54 8.55
N ASP A 349 -12.10 27.70 9.00
CA ASP A 349 -13.02 28.02 10.08
C ASP A 349 -12.28 28.20 11.42
N LEU A 350 -12.95 28.74 12.41
CA LEU A 350 -12.40 28.81 13.76
C LEU A 350 -12.48 27.43 14.42
N ALA A 351 -11.35 26.98 15.00
CA ALA A 351 -11.32 25.72 15.72
C ALA A 351 -12.30 25.75 16.91
N GLN A 352 -13.02 24.64 17.08
CA GLN A 352 -14.00 24.47 18.14
C GLN A 352 -13.34 23.76 19.34
N ASN A 353 -13.91 23.98 20.52
CA ASN A 353 -13.51 23.23 21.70
C ASN A 353 -14.12 21.83 21.64
N ALA A 354 -13.28 20.84 21.86
CA ALA A 354 -13.74 19.46 21.94
C ALA A 354 -14.58 19.22 23.19
N THR A 355 -15.58 18.35 23.08
CA THR A 355 -16.19 17.72 24.24
C THR A 355 -15.15 16.83 24.91
N SER A 356 -15.16 16.73 26.23
CA SER A 356 -14.26 15.85 26.95
C SER A 356 -14.50 14.39 26.52
N GLY A 357 -13.50 13.80 25.91
CA GLY A 357 -13.51 12.37 25.55
C GLY A 357 -13.23 11.46 26.75
N ASN A 358 -13.28 10.16 26.50
CA ASN A 358 -12.82 9.18 27.50
C ASN A 358 -11.32 9.36 27.76
N THR A 359 -10.89 9.07 28.97
CA THR A 359 -9.46 9.00 29.29
C THR A 359 -8.86 7.81 28.57
N PRO A 360 -7.76 7.98 27.80
CA PRO A 360 -7.13 6.87 27.12
C PRO A 360 -6.65 5.81 28.13
N GLU A 361 -6.90 4.55 27.82
CA GLU A 361 -6.39 3.41 28.58
C GLU A 361 -5.06 3.00 27.96
N PHE A 362 -4.00 3.05 28.75
CA PHE A 362 -2.67 2.62 28.35
C PHE A 362 -2.52 1.13 28.60
N ILE A 363 -2.01 0.45 27.59
CA ILE A 363 -1.65 -0.97 27.64
C ILE A 363 -0.12 -1.02 27.71
N ASP A 364 0.41 -1.72 28.71
CA ASP A 364 1.85 -1.89 28.87
C ASP A 364 2.38 -3.00 27.99
N GLY A 365 3.54 -2.76 27.36
CA GLY A 365 4.27 -3.72 26.54
C GLY A 365 5.07 -4.75 27.35
N PRO A 366 5.93 -5.56 26.72
CA PRO A 366 6.31 -5.41 25.31
C PRO A 366 5.22 -5.88 24.33
N PHE A 367 5.26 -5.33 23.11
CA PHE A 367 4.41 -5.76 22.00
C PHE A 367 5.27 -6.42 20.93
N ASP A 368 4.77 -7.52 20.40
CA ASP A 368 5.33 -8.24 19.27
C ASP A 368 4.41 -8.02 18.07
N GLY A 369 4.96 -7.71 16.91
CA GLY A 369 4.15 -7.42 15.74
C GLY A 369 4.94 -7.32 14.46
N LYS A 370 4.19 -7.18 13.37
CA LYS A 370 4.72 -6.97 12.03
C LYS A 370 4.10 -5.72 11.43
N LEU A 371 4.93 -4.82 10.92
CA LEU A 371 4.48 -3.73 10.08
C LEU A 371 4.19 -4.27 8.68
N ILE A 372 2.97 -4.06 8.19
CA ILE A 372 2.53 -4.48 6.86
C ILE A 372 2.32 -3.23 6.02
N THR A 373 2.89 -3.21 4.83
CA THR A 373 2.76 -2.10 3.88
C THR A 373 2.17 -2.57 2.56
N CYS A 374 1.32 -1.75 1.96
CA CYS A 374 0.75 -1.98 0.64
C CYS A 374 1.38 -1.02 -0.39
N PRO A 375 1.72 -1.50 -1.57
CA PRO A 375 1.39 -2.81 -2.15
C PRO A 375 2.40 -3.94 -1.85
N ASP A 376 3.38 -3.72 -0.99
CA ASP A 376 4.54 -4.59 -0.85
C ASP A 376 4.16 -6.03 -0.46
N ASP A 377 3.72 -6.23 0.78
CA ASP A 377 3.44 -7.55 1.33
C ASP A 377 2.02 -7.72 1.90
N CYS A 378 1.16 -6.69 1.76
CA CYS A 378 -0.08 -6.67 2.52
C CYS A 378 -1.04 -7.82 2.20
N VAL A 379 -1.21 -8.20 0.96
CA VAL A 379 -2.11 -9.32 0.60
C VAL A 379 -1.59 -10.62 1.18
N THR A 380 -0.32 -10.91 0.94
CA THR A 380 0.32 -12.15 1.44
C THR A 380 0.28 -12.22 2.96
N SER A 381 0.66 -11.14 3.64
CA SER A 381 0.68 -11.09 5.10
C SER A 381 -0.70 -11.21 5.71
N ILE A 382 -1.72 -10.55 5.15
CA ILE A 382 -3.10 -10.66 5.64
C ILE A 382 -3.65 -12.08 5.43
N VAL A 383 -3.42 -12.68 4.25
CA VAL A 383 -3.82 -14.07 3.96
C VAL A 383 -3.12 -15.04 4.91
N GLN A 384 -1.83 -14.86 5.19
CA GLN A 384 -1.09 -15.67 6.16
C GLN A 384 -1.67 -15.56 7.57
N MET A 385 -1.99 -14.35 8.02
CA MET A 385 -2.63 -14.13 9.33
C MET A 385 -3.99 -14.82 9.43
N ILE A 386 -4.84 -14.68 8.42
CA ILE A 386 -6.14 -15.40 8.36
C ILE A 386 -5.92 -16.92 8.37
N SER A 387 -4.94 -17.39 7.61
CA SER A 387 -4.63 -18.81 7.49
C SER A 387 -4.04 -19.40 8.78
N SER A 388 -3.37 -18.60 9.61
CA SER A 388 -2.81 -19.02 10.89
C SER A 388 -3.82 -19.08 12.03
N ALA A 389 -5.05 -18.57 11.84
CA ALA A 389 -6.09 -18.58 12.85
C ALA A 389 -6.45 -20.01 13.30
N GLU A 390 -6.54 -20.20 14.62
CA GLU A 390 -6.84 -21.49 15.26
C GLU A 390 -8.25 -21.55 15.88
N SER A 391 -8.82 -20.42 16.31
CA SER A 391 -10.08 -20.41 17.05
C SER A 391 -11.11 -19.41 16.53
N SER A 392 -10.72 -18.15 16.27
CA SER A 392 -11.68 -17.11 15.89
C SER A 392 -11.07 -16.00 15.04
N ILE A 393 -11.89 -15.44 14.16
CA ILE A 393 -11.59 -14.21 13.41
C ILE A 393 -12.80 -13.29 13.55
N ASP A 394 -12.58 -12.11 14.15
CA ASP A 394 -13.52 -11.01 14.21
C ASP A 394 -13.03 -9.90 13.29
N LEU A 395 -13.66 -9.75 12.14
CA LEU A 395 -13.28 -8.77 11.12
C LEU A 395 -14.31 -7.63 11.07
N SER A 396 -13.83 -6.41 11.18
CA SER A 396 -14.64 -5.20 11.02
C SER A 396 -14.05 -4.32 9.92
N VAL A 397 -14.73 -4.26 8.78
CA VAL A 397 -14.25 -3.53 7.60
C VAL A 397 -15.39 -2.81 6.88
N GLN A 398 -15.05 -1.77 6.15
CA GLN A 398 -16.03 -0.96 5.42
C GLN A 398 -16.74 -1.80 4.36
N TYR A 399 -16.02 -2.56 3.58
CA TYR A 399 -16.50 -3.52 2.58
C TYR A 399 -15.47 -4.63 2.41
N LEU A 400 -15.91 -5.76 1.91
CA LEU A 400 -15.10 -6.91 1.55
C LEU A 400 -15.77 -7.54 0.32
N ASP A 401 -15.20 -7.31 -0.84
CA ASP A 401 -15.76 -7.71 -2.11
C ASP A 401 -15.40 -9.17 -2.41
N LEU A 402 -16.29 -9.89 -3.10
CA LEU A 402 -16.08 -11.30 -3.44
C LEU A 402 -15.03 -11.45 -4.53
N ASP A 403 -15.02 -10.53 -5.48
CA ASP A 403 -14.07 -10.51 -6.57
C ASP A 403 -12.85 -9.67 -6.22
N TRP A 404 -11.69 -10.17 -6.61
CA TRP A 404 -10.46 -9.39 -6.52
C TRP A 404 -10.39 -8.41 -7.69
N TYR A 405 -10.45 -7.12 -7.35
CA TYR A 405 -10.22 -6.01 -8.26
C TYR A 405 -10.84 -6.18 -9.67
N TRP A 406 -12.10 -5.77 -9.84
CA TRP A 406 -12.78 -5.65 -11.14
C TRP A 406 -12.85 -6.96 -11.95
N GLY A 407 -13.07 -8.09 -11.30
CA GLY A 407 -13.26 -9.39 -11.94
C GLY A 407 -11.97 -10.13 -12.29
N PHE A 408 -10.86 -9.82 -11.64
CA PHE A 408 -9.59 -10.55 -11.79
C PHE A 408 -9.49 -11.85 -10.97
N GLY A 409 -10.61 -12.44 -10.62
CA GLY A 409 -10.69 -13.67 -9.86
C GLY A 409 -11.26 -13.47 -8.47
N GLU A 410 -11.30 -14.54 -7.70
CA GLU A 410 -11.80 -14.53 -6.33
C GLU A 410 -10.86 -13.74 -5.41
N ASN A 411 -11.43 -13.05 -4.44
CA ASN A 411 -10.67 -12.33 -3.44
C ASN A 411 -9.91 -13.32 -2.53
N PRO A 412 -8.58 -13.30 -2.48
CA PRO A 412 -7.79 -14.27 -1.72
C PRO A 412 -8.05 -14.20 -0.21
N MET A 413 -8.55 -13.08 0.30
CA MET A 413 -8.95 -12.98 1.71
C MET A 413 -10.27 -13.73 1.97
N ILE A 414 -11.21 -13.69 1.01
CA ILE A 414 -12.47 -14.47 1.09
C ILE A 414 -12.14 -15.96 1.07
N GLU A 415 -11.26 -16.40 0.19
CA GLU A 415 -10.82 -17.81 0.13
C GLU A 415 -10.16 -18.23 1.44
N ALA A 416 -9.23 -17.44 1.96
CA ALA A 416 -8.56 -17.73 3.23
C ALA A 416 -9.53 -17.79 4.43
N LEU A 417 -10.54 -16.90 4.48
CA LEU A 417 -11.60 -16.93 5.50
C LEU A 417 -12.45 -18.19 5.38
N HIS A 418 -12.82 -18.59 4.16
CA HIS A 418 -13.58 -19.82 3.95
C HIS A 418 -12.80 -21.06 4.38
N GLU A 419 -11.54 -21.16 4.02
CA GLU A 419 -10.66 -22.24 4.45
C GLU A 419 -10.48 -22.27 5.99
N ALA A 420 -10.34 -21.10 6.63
CA ALA A 420 -10.31 -21.01 8.09
C ALA A 420 -11.62 -21.54 8.70
N ALA A 421 -12.77 -21.17 8.17
CA ALA A 421 -14.06 -21.69 8.61
C ALA A 421 -14.19 -23.22 8.43
N ILE A 422 -13.68 -23.77 7.32
CA ILE A 422 -13.64 -25.24 7.09
C ILE A 422 -12.75 -25.93 8.14
N ARG A 423 -11.67 -25.29 8.59
CA ARG A 423 -10.83 -25.81 9.70
C ARG A 423 -11.52 -25.75 11.06
N GLY A 424 -12.69 -25.09 11.17
CA GLY A 424 -13.46 -24.94 12.39
C GLY A 424 -13.22 -23.63 13.14
N VAL A 425 -12.56 -22.65 12.51
CA VAL A 425 -12.39 -21.30 13.05
C VAL A 425 -13.73 -20.56 12.98
N GLN A 426 -14.13 -19.94 14.08
CA GLN A 426 -15.32 -19.08 14.10
C GLN A 426 -15.07 -17.78 13.35
N ILE A 427 -15.91 -17.43 12.38
CA ILE A 427 -15.80 -16.21 11.59
C ILE A 427 -16.94 -15.24 11.91
N ARG A 428 -16.63 -14.03 12.35
CA ARG A 428 -17.61 -12.96 12.56
C ARG A 428 -17.21 -11.72 11.77
N LEU A 429 -18.09 -11.28 10.87
CA LEU A 429 -17.86 -10.12 10.02
C LEU A 429 -18.83 -8.99 10.38
N ILE A 430 -18.32 -7.76 10.45
CA ILE A 430 -19.14 -6.54 10.50
C ILE A 430 -18.78 -5.69 9.29
N LEU A 431 -19.77 -5.45 8.42
CA LEU A 431 -19.64 -4.66 7.21
C LEU A 431 -20.48 -3.38 7.27
N ASN A 432 -20.20 -2.42 6.40
CA ASN A 432 -20.85 -1.13 6.41
C ASN A 432 -22.26 -1.19 5.83
N GLY A 433 -23.29 -1.04 6.67
CA GLY A 433 -24.69 -1.00 6.26
C GLY A 433 -25.09 0.24 5.49
N PHE A 434 -24.38 1.38 5.68
CA PHE A 434 -24.65 2.61 4.95
C PHE A 434 -24.38 2.45 3.45
N TYR A 435 -23.25 1.83 3.07
CA TYR A 435 -22.96 1.58 1.66
C TYR A 435 -23.72 0.39 1.08
N ALA A 436 -24.12 -0.57 1.88
CA ALA A 436 -24.89 -1.72 1.43
C ALA A 436 -26.25 -1.37 0.79
N GLU A 437 -26.73 -0.14 0.95
CA GLU A 437 -27.93 0.34 0.24
C GLU A 437 -27.69 0.48 -1.26
N TRP A 438 -26.47 0.82 -1.69
CA TRP A 438 -26.10 1.07 -3.09
C TRP A 438 -25.11 0.07 -3.64
N ASP A 439 -24.35 -0.59 -2.75
CA ASP A 439 -23.32 -1.55 -3.09
C ASP A 439 -23.84 -2.97 -2.91
N GLU A 440 -24.01 -3.67 -4.02
CA GLU A 440 -24.52 -5.04 -4.05
C GLU A 440 -23.48 -6.04 -3.52
N GLU A 441 -22.20 -5.80 -3.76
CA GLU A 441 -21.11 -6.69 -3.37
C GLU A 441 -21.04 -6.87 -1.84
N ILE A 442 -21.28 -5.81 -1.07
CA ILE A 442 -21.39 -5.90 0.40
C ILE A 442 -22.52 -6.86 0.82
N ARG A 443 -23.67 -6.80 0.14
CA ARG A 443 -24.80 -7.70 0.43
C ARG A 443 -24.51 -9.13 0.03
N ASP A 444 -23.83 -9.33 -1.09
CA ASP A 444 -23.45 -10.64 -1.59
C ASP A 444 -22.47 -11.32 -0.64
N THR A 445 -21.51 -10.58 -0.07
CA THR A 445 -20.61 -11.08 0.97
C THR A 445 -21.39 -11.52 2.22
N VAL A 446 -22.36 -10.73 2.69
CA VAL A 446 -23.20 -11.12 3.83
C VAL A 446 -24.03 -12.36 3.50
N GLN A 447 -24.56 -12.46 2.29
CA GLN A 447 -25.30 -13.64 1.83
C GLN A 447 -24.41 -14.88 1.77
N LEU A 448 -23.21 -14.78 1.18
CA LEU A 448 -22.25 -15.87 1.12
C LEU A 448 -21.94 -16.43 2.51
N VAL A 449 -21.58 -15.56 3.45
CA VAL A 449 -21.20 -15.97 4.80
C VAL A 449 -22.36 -16.59 5.58
N ASN A 450 -23.56 -15.99 5.52
CA ASN A 450 -24.70 -16.43 6.33
C ASN A 450 -25.49 -17.56 5.68
N THR A 451 -25.60 -17.60 4.36
CA THR A 451 -26.46 -18.56 3.66
C THR A 451 -25.66 -19.74 3.14
N ASP A 452 -24.54 -19.49 2.49
CA ASP A 452 -23.79 -20.56 1.84
C ASP A 452 -22.85 -21.24 2.85
N TRP A 453 -22.05 -20.48 3.60
CA TRP A 453 -21.12 -21.05 4.57
C TRP A 453 -21.85 -21.56 5.82
N ASN A 454 -22.61 -20.70 6.51
CA ASN A 454 -23.33 -21.13 7.72
C ASN A 454 -24.52 -22.02 7.38
N GLY A 455 -25.46 -21.55 6.55
CA GLY A 455 -26.73 -22.21 6.31
C GLY A 455 -26.62 -23.52 5.51
N THR A 456 -25.81 -23.54 4.45
CA THR A 456 -25.69 -24.70 3.55
C THR A 456 -24.57 -25.64 3.96
N GLN A 457 -23.40 -25.11 4.32
CA GLN A 457 -22.23 -25.92 4.69
C GLN A 457 -22.16 -26.20 6.21
N GLY A 458 -22.91 -25.45 7.03
CA GLY A 458 -22.94 -25.63 8.48
C GLY A 458 -21.68 -25.12 9.20
N LEU A 459 -20.97 -24.17 8.60
CA LEU A 459 -19.77 -23.56 9.19
C LEU A 459 -20.17 -22.53 10.26
N ASP A 460 -19.33 -22.33 11.28
CA ASP A 460 -19.57 -21.33 12.34
C ASP A 460 -19.19 -19.92 11.86
N THR A 461 -20.02 -19.36 11.00
CA THR A 461 -19.79 -18.05 10.38
C THR A 461 -20.99 -17.13 10.54
N THR A 462 -20.75 -15.83 10.70
CA THR A 462 -21.81 -14.82 10.80
C THR A 462 -21.31 -13.50 10.21
N ALA A 463 -22.12 -12.88 9.38
CA ALA A 463 -21.89 -11.52 8.87
C ALA A 463 -23.10 -10.63 9.21
N ILE A 464 -22.83 -9.41 9.66
CA ILE A 464 -23.86 -8.42 9.94
C ILE A 464 -23.52 -7.09 9.25
N LEU A 465 -24.57 -6.33 8.95
CA LEU A 465 -24.44 -4.94 8.48
C LEU A 465 -24.60 -4.00 9.67
N MET A 466 -23.60 -3.17 9.92
CA MET A 466 -23.71 -2.11 10.92
C MET A 466 -24.60 -1.00 10.40
N SER A 467 -25.72 -0.78 11.07
CA SER A 467 -26.61 0.35 10.79
C SER A 467 -26.06 1.65 11.38
N THR A 468 -26.40 2.77 10.76
CA THR A 468 -26.16 4.11 11.32
C THR A 468 -26.91 4.28 12.65
N SER A 469 -26.36 5.07 13.55
CA SER A 469 -26.98 5.42 14.84
C SER A 469 -26.91 6.94 15.04
N GLU A 470 -27.45 7.43 16.15
CA GLU A 470 -27.45 8.86 16.48
C GLU A 470 -26.03 9.47 16.45
N ASN A 471 -25.02 8.72 16.93
CA ASN A 471 -23.64 9.19 17.02
C ASN A 471 -22.70 8.55 15.99
N ILE A 472 -23.11 7.48 15.29
CA ILE A 472 -22.27 6.78 14.33
C ILE A 472 -22.84 6.89 12.92
N SER A 473 -22.14 7.60 12.07
CA SER A 473 -22.55 7.86 10.69
C SER A 473 -22.36 6.64 9.79
N LYS A 474 -21.25 5.95 9.93
CA LYS A 474 -20.91 4.75 9.14
C LYS A 474 -19.76 3.97 9.76
N LEU A 475 -19.63 2.72 9.38
CA LEU A 475 -18.46 1.89 9.65
C LEU A 475 -17.35 2.26 8.66
N HIS A 476 -16.22 2.70 9.16
CA HIS A 476 -15.09 3.08 8.31
C HIS A 476 -13.77 2.46 8.80
N ASN A 477 -13.77 1.77 9.94
CA ASN A 477 -12.59 1.05 10.39
C ASN A 477 -12.25 -0.13 9.46
N LYS A 478 -11.00 -0.53 9.50
CA LYS A 478 -10.42 -1.68 8.83
C LYS A 478 -9.54 -2.38 9.86
N GLY A 479 -10.01 -3.52 10.35
CA GLY A 479 -9.26 -4.24 11.35
C GLY A 479 -9.86 -5.60 11.66
N ALA A 480 -9.04 -6.46 12.24
CA ALA A 480 -9.42 -7.79 12.69
C ALA A 480 -8.88 -8.08 14.07
N ILE A 481 -9.55 -9.00 14.76
CA ILE A 481 -9.05 -9.66 15.96
C ILE A 481 -8.99 -11.14 15.62
N ILE A 482 -7.79 -11.71 15.63
CA ILE A 482 -7.55 -13.13 15.35
C ILE A 482 -7.06 -13.78 16.63
N ASP A 483 -7.76 -14.83 17.08
CA ASP A 483 -7.44 -15.60 18.28
C ASP A 483 -7.22 -14.71 19.52
N LEU A 484 -7.97 -13.62 19.62
CA LEU A 484 -7.86 -12.56 20.65
C LEU A 484 -6.60 -11.67 20.53
N SER A 485 -5.86 -11.76 19.43
CA SER A 485 -4.78 -10.84 19.09
C SER A 485 -5.28 -9.76 18.13
N LEU A 486 -5.09 -8.49 18.46
CA LEU A 486 -5.55 -7.36 17.64
C LEU A 486 -4.63 -7.13 16.45
N ILE A 487 -5.23 -7.07 15.27
CA ILE A 487 -4.57 -6.67 14.03
C ILE A 487 -5.23 -5.39 13.53
N HIS A 488 -4.45 -4.33 13.41
CA HIS A 488 -4.90 -3.09 12.79
C HIS A 488 -4.48 -3.07 11.31
N ILE A 489 -5.47 -3.03 10.43
CA ILE A 489 -5.25 -3.02 8.98
C ILE A 489 -5.51 -1.62 8.44
#